data_96aaa6c6682b65e7bc92300c5ffbccfe
#
_entry.id   96aaa6c6682b65e7bc92300c5ffbccfe
#
_cell.length_a   1.000
_cell.length_b   1.000
_cell.length_c   1.000
_cell.angle_alpha   90.00
_cell.angle_beta   90.00
_cell.angle_gamma   90.00
#
_symmetry.space_group_name_H-M   'P 1'
#
loop_
_entity.id
_entity.type
_entity.pdbx_description
1 polymer ?
#
loop_
_entity_poly.entity_id
_entity_poly.type
_entity_poly.pdbx_seq_one_letter_code
_entity_poly.pdbx_strand_id
1 'polypeptide(L)'
;MTWDKFVFLLLDNAAKYFFISLPFFLVYYVFFRKRFSYKKIQAKFPRLKDYARELGFSTLSVIIFSIPPLLMLYSDAIRPHTTFYTHIDQHGTVYFVLAFPLMLLMHDTYFYWAHRIMHHPWLFKMVHLVHHRSTNPSPWAAYAFHPLEAIVESMIFVIFLFTIPVHSVHLMWFFVFSLVYNVYGHLGFEIYPKGFNKNWFGRWMNTSVSHNLHHQYFKGNYGLYFTVWDRLMGTLRPDYDNSFDSLKQRKKPQPET
;
A
#
# COMPACT_ATOMS: atom_id res chain seq x y z
N MET A 1 13.42 -13.52 23.57
CA MET A 1 12.43 -13.38 22.46
C MET A 1 11.52 -14.59 22.53
N THR A 2 10.22 -14.38 22.80
CA THR A 2 9.28 -15.48 23.09
C THR A 2 8.40 -15.78 21.87
N TRP A 3 8.03 -17.05 21.70
CA TRP A 3 7.13 -17.50 20.63
C TRP A 3 5.78 -16.76 20.67
N ASP A 4 5.27 -16.49 21.89
CA ASP A 4 3.99 -15.79 22.10
C ASP A 4 3.97 -14.40 21.45
N LYS A 5 5.09 -13.65 21.50
CA LYS A 5 5.20 -12.32 20.86
C LYS A 5 5.17 -12.40 19.33
N PHE A 6 5.80 -13.42 18.77
CA PHE A 6 5.75 -13.66 17.33
C PHE A 6 4.32 -14.02 16.89
N VAL A 7 3.66 -14.93 17.59
CA VAL A 7 2.27 -15.31 17.32
C VAL A 7 1.33 -14.11 17.43
N PHE A 8 1.50 -13.28 18.48
CA PHE A 8 0.73 -12.04 18.63
C PHE A 8 0.90 -11.10 17.42
N LEU A 9 2.14 -10.81 17.01
CA LEU A 9 2.42 -9.94 15.87
C LEU A 9 1.89 -10.52 14.56
N LEU A 10 2.00 -11.83 14.37
CA LEU A 10 1.48 -12.55 13.22
C LEU A 10 -0.04 -12.43 13.14
N LEU A 11 -0.74 -12.69 14.22
CA LEU A 11 -2.20 -12.60 14.27
C LEU A 11 -2.69 -11.15 14.13
N ASP A 12 -2.00 -10.17 14.70
CA ASP A 12 -2.30 -8.75 14.58
C ASP A 12 -2.16 -8.27 13.12
N ASN A 13 -1.05 -8.63 12.46
CA ASN A 13 -0.85 -8.30 11.04
C ASN A 13 -1.84 -9.02 10.13
N ALA A 14 -2.11 -10.30 10.39
CA ALA A 14 -3.09 -11.08 9.63
C ALA A 14 -4.51 -10.49 9.78
N ALA A 15 -4.89 -10.13 11.01
CA ALA A 15 -6.19 -9.51 11.31
C ALA A 15 -6.33 -8.16 10.58
N LYS A 16 -5.33 -7.28 10.67
CA LYS A 16 -5.33 -5.99 9.95
C LYS A 16 -5.49 -6.20 8.44
N TYR A 17 -4.69 -7.07 7.84
CA TYR A 17 -4.78 -7.35 6.41
C TYR A 17 -6.16 -7.86 6.02
N PHE A 18 -6.69 -8.86 6.74
CA PHE A 18 -7.97 -9.47 6.42
C PHE A 18 -9.13 -8.49 6.63
N PHE A 19 -9.22 -7.85 7.81
CA PHE A 19 -10.34 -6.96 8.15
C PHE A 19 -10.33 -5.64 7.38
N ILE A 20 -9.20 -5.24 6.81
CA ILE A 20 -9.13 -4.07 5.92
C ILE A 20 -9.44 -4.48 4.47
N SER A 21 -8.88 -5.57 3.95
CA SER A 21 -9.07 -5.97 2.55
C SER A 21 -10.46 -6.55 2.28
N LEU A 22 -11.02 -7.33 3.22
CA LEU A 22 -12.31 -8.02 3.05
C LEU A 22 -13.49 -7.07 2.79
N PRO A 23 -13.70 -5.98 3.54
CA PRO A 23 -14.81 -5.06 3.27
C PRO A 23 -14.75 -4.45 1.86
N PHE A 24 -13.57 -4.04 1.40
CA PHE A 24 -13.40 -3.55 0.03
C PHE A 24 -13.73 -4.63 -1.00
N PHE A 25 -13.27 -5.86 -0.77
CA PHE A 25 -13.58 -6.98 -1.66
C PHE A 25 -15.07 -7.28 -1.68
N LEU A 26 -15.73 -7.40 -0.53
CA LEU A 26 -17.16 -7.69 -0.44
C LEU A 26 -18.00 -6.59 -1.13
N VAL A 27 -17.69 -5.33 -0.87
CA VAL A 27 -18.43 -4.20 -1.44
C VAL A 27 -18.28 -4.14 -2.96
N TYR A 28 -17.06 -4.18 -3.48
CA TYR A 28 -16.79 -3.90 -4.89
C TYR A 28 -16.79 -5.15 -5.79
N TYR A 29 -16.51 -6.32 -5.25
CA TYR A 29 -16.37 -7.55 -6.04
C TYR A 29 -17.53 -8.54 -5.86
N VAL A 30 -18.30 -8.42 -4.76
CA VAL A 30 -19.40 -9.31 -4.44
C VAL A 30 -20.74 -8.57 -4.48
N PHE A 31 -21.03 -7.74 -3.45
CA PHE A 31 -22.38 -7.22 -3.24
C PHE A 31 -22.81 -6.15 -4.26
N PHE A 32 -21.93 -5.20 -4.57
CA PHE A 32 -22.26 -4.06 -5.42
C PHE A 32 -21.50 -4.04 -6.73
N ARG A 33 -21.04 -5.20 -7.18
CA ARG A 33 -20.26 -5.39 -8.41
C ARG A 33 -20.90 -4.74 -9.63
N LYS A 34 -22.20 -4.96 -9.85
CA LYS A 34 -22.94 -4.36 -10.97
C LYS A 34 -23.12 -2.85 -10.79
N ARG A 35 -23.52 -2.41 -9.57
CA ARG A 35 -23.76 -0.99 -9.23
C ARG A 35 -22.53 -0.12 -9.43
N PHE A 36 -21.33 -0.62 -9.11
CA PHE A 36 -20.08 0.13 -9.23
C PHE A 36 -19.29 -0.19 -10.51
N SER A 37 -19.85 -0.94 -11.46
CA SER A 37 -19.15 -1.33 -12.69
C SER A 37 -18.59 -0.15 -13.49
N TYR A 38 -19.27 1.00 -13.49
CA TYR A 38 -18.79 2.23 -14.14
C TYR A 38 -17.52 2.83 -13.53
N LYS A 39 -17.19 2.46 -12.29
CA LYS A 39 -15.94 2.84 -11.59
C LYS A 39 -14.81 1.83 -11.78
N LYS A 40 -15.09 0.66 -12.35
CA LYS A 40 -14.09 -0.42 -12.56
C LYS A 40 -13.08 0.02 -13.62
N ILE A 41 -11.79 0.05 -13.28
CA ILE A 41 -10.73 0.56 -14.15
C ILE A 41 -10.59 -0.34 -15.37
N GLN A 42 -10.27 -1.61 -15.18
CA GLN A 42 -10.25 -2.61 -16.25
C GLN A 42 -11.59 -3.35 -16.27
N ALA A 43 -12.20 -3.51 -17.45
CA ALA A 43 -13.55 -4.11 -17.59
C ALA A 43 -13.64 -5.56 -17.08
N LYS A 44 -12.56 -6.32 -17.20
CA LYS A 44 -12.51 -7.72 -16.74
C LYS A 44 -12.22 -7.78 -15.24
N PHE A 45 -12.76 -8.82 -14.58
CA PHE A 45 -12.44 -9.15 -13.20
C PHE A 45 -11.32 -10.20 -13.16
N PRO A 46 -10.49 -10.22 -12.09
CA PRO A 46 -9.54 -11.30 -11.86
C PRO A 46 -10.24 -12.65 -11.79
N ARG A 47 -9.53 -13.73 -12.12
CA ARG A 47 -10.02 -15.10 -12.04
C ARG A 47 -9.80 -15.66 -10.64
N LEU A 48 -10.48 -16.74 -10.27
CA LEU A 48 -10.30 -17.39 -8.95
C LEU A 48 -8.84 -17.74 -8.66
N LYS A 49 -8.08 -18.18 -9.65
CA LYS A 49 -6.64 -18.47 -9.49
C LYS A 49 -5.80 -17.22 -9.17
N ASP A 50 -6.23 -16.05 -9.62
CA ASP A 50 -5.55 -14.78 -9.35
C ASP A 50 -5.76 -14.39 -7.89
N TYR A 51 -6.99 -14.50 -7.36
CA TYR A 51 -7.27 -14.30 -5.94
C TYR A 51 -6.53 -15.30 -5.04
N ALA A 52 -6.50 -16.58 -5.41
CA ALA A 52 -5.78 -17.61 -4.65
C ALA A 52 -4.27 -17.29 -4.58
N ARG A 53 -3.67 -16.84 -5.69
CA ARG A 53 -2.27 -16.42 -5.75
C ARG A 53 -2.04 -15.18 -4.85
N GLU A 54 -2.90 -14.17 -4.97
CA GLU A 54 -2.80 -12.94 -4.18
C GLU A 54 -2.87 -13.25 -2.68
N LEU A 55 -3.84 -14.05 -2.24
CA LEU A 55 -3.96 -14.48 -0.83
C LEU A 55 -2.75 -15.31 -0.37
N GLY A 56 -2.26 -16.24 -1.18
CA GLY A 56 -1.13 -17.09 -0.82
C GLY A 56 0.15 -16.27 -0.58
N PHE A 57 0.49 -15.37 -1.50
CA PHE A 57 1.66 -14.50 -1.32
C PHE A 57 1.46 -13.46 -0.22
N SER A 58 0.25 -12.94 -0.03
CA SER A 58 -0.04 -12.02 1.08
C SER A 58 0.11 -12.69 2.44
N THR A 59 -0.28 -13.96 2.58
CA THR A 59 -0.05 -14.74 3.80
C THR A 59 1.46 -14.85 4.10
N LEU A 60 2.27 -15.10 3.08
CA LEU A 60 3.73 -15.16 3.24
C LEU A 60 4.31 -13.80 3.63
N SER A 61 3.83 -12.71 3.01
CA SER A 61 4.25 -11.34 3.37
C SER A 61 3.86 -10.97 4.80
N VAL A 62 2.69 -11.38 5.29
CA VAL A 62 2.26 -11.16 6.68
C VAL A 62 3.23 -11.81 7.68
N ILE A 63 3.72 -13.01 7.37
CA ILE A 63 4.74 -13.69 8.19
C ILE A 63 6.02 -12.85 8.22
N ILE A 64 6.52 -12.42 7.06
CA ILE A 64 7.74 -11.63 6.92
C ILE A 64 7.61 -10.29 7.64
N PHE A 65 6.50 -9.59 7.50
CA PHE A 65 6.21 -8.30 8.15
C PHE A 65 6.14 -8.39 9.68
N SER A 66 5.96 -9.58 10.23
CA SER A 66 5.97 -9.80 11.68
C SER A 66 7.39 -9.91 12.25
N ILE A 67 8.41 -10.11 11.42
CA ILE A 67 9.79 -10.30 11.86
C ILE A 67 10.45 -9.00 12.34
N PRO A 68 10.44 -7.88 11.57
CA PRO A 68 11.07 -6.65 12.03
C PRO A 68 10.52 -6.12 13.36
N PRO A 69 9.20 -6.04 13.61
CA PRO A 69 8.69 -5.64 14.92
C PRO A 69 9.14 -6.57 16.05
N LEU A 70 9.20 -7.89 15.79
CA LEU A 70 9.68 -8.85 16.75
C LEU A 70 11.14 -8.59 17.15
N LEU A 71 12.00 -8.39 16.15
CA LEU A 71 13.44 -8.15 16.37
C LEU A 71 13.70 -6.77 17.00
N MET A 72 13.03 -5.73 16.52
CA MET A 72 13.33 -4.35 16.93
C MET A 72 12.73 -4.00 18.29
N LEU A 73 11.50 -4.44 18.59
CA LEU A 73 10.79 -4.02 19.80
C LEU A 73 10.92 -4.99 20.98
N TYR A 74 11.25 -6.27 20.70
CA TYR A 74 11.28 -7.31 21.72
C TYR A 74 12.66 -7.96 21.93
N SER A 75 13.70 -7.45 21.26
CA SER A 75 15.09 -7.85 21.53
C SER A 75 15.70 -6.91 22.56
N ASP A 76 16.16 -7.48 23.68
CA ASP A 76 16.85 -6.70 24.72
C ASP A 76 18.17 -6.10 24.23
N ALA A 77 18.78 -6.71 23.19
CA ALA A 77 20.00 -6.20 22.57
C ALA A 77 19.75 -5.05 21.57
N ILE A 78 18.57 -4.98 20.93
CA ILE A 78 18.32 -4.01 19.84
C ILE A 78 17.46 -2.85 20.31
N ARG A 79 16.39 -3.13 21.05
CA ARG A 79 15.41 -2.13 21.49
C ARG A 79 16.03 -0.89 22.18
N PRO A 80 17.03 -1.01 23.07
CA PRO A 80 17.65 0.15 23.73
C PRO A 80 18.35 1.12 22.77
N HIS A 81 18.70 0.65 21.56
CA HIS A 81 19.35 1.46 20.51
C HIS A 81 18.36 2.08 19.54
N THR A 82 17.06 1.83 19.69
CA THR A 82 16.01 2.41 18.85
C THR A 82 15.52 3.75 19.45
N THR A 83 14.89 4.54 18.61
CA THR A 83 14.24 5.81 18.99
C THR A 83 12.79 5.60 19.45
N PHE A 84 12.38 4.34 19.70
CA PHE A 84 11.04 4.00 20.15
C PHE A 84 10.74 4.52 21.55
N TYR A 85 9.61 5.19 21.72
CA TYR A 85 9.17 5.74 23.00
C TYR A 85 7.69 5.44 23.27
N THR A 86 7.27 5.57 24.55
CA THR A 86 5.93 5.21 25.02
C THR A 86 5.18 6.31 25.76
N HIS A 87 5.85 7.40 26.15
CA HIS A 87 5.25 8.54 26.85
C HIS A 87 5.17 9.75 25.92
N ILE A 88 3.95 10.25 25.64
CA ILE A 88 3.70 11.31 24.65
C ILE A 88 4.48 12.60 24.96
N ASP A 89 4.67 12.93 26.21
CA ASP A 89 5.39 14.10 26.69
C ASP A 89 6.91 14.05 26.46
N GLN A 90 7.47 12.85 26.20
CA GLN A 90 8.92 12.65 26.03
C GLN A 90 9.54 13.53 24.93
N HIS A 91 8.81 13.79 23.86
CA HIS A 91 9.23 14.65 22.75
C HIS A 91 8.30 15.86 22.53
N GLY A 92 7.34 16.06 23.42
CA GLY A 92 6.36 17.14 23.36
C GLY A 92 5.24 16.93 22.33
N THR A 93 4.09 17.57 22.57
CA THR A 93 2.87 17.39 21.80
C THR A 93 3.02 17.81 20.33
N VAL A 94 3.78 18.88 20.05
CA VAL A 94 3.98 19.36 18.67
C VAL A 94 4.68 18.29 17.84
N TYR A 95 5.77 17.72 18.36
CA TYR A 95 6.46 16.63 17.67
C TYR A 95 5.56 15.41 17.51
N PHE A 96 4.80 15.03 18.56
CA PHE A 96 3.88 13.91 18.49
C PHE A 96 2.88 14.04 17.33
N VAL A 97 2.33 15.23 17.09
CA VAL A 97 1.41 15.48 15.97
C VAL A 97 2.14 15.48 14.63
N LEU A 98 3.32 16.08 14.54
CA LEU A 98 4.07 16.20 13.28
C LEU A 98 4.79 14.91 12.87
N ALA A 99 5.03 13.98 13.79
CA ALA A 99 5.71 12.72 13.48
C ALA A 99 4.95 11.86 12.46
N PHE A 100 3.63 11.85 12.52
CA PHE A 100 2.83 11.06 11.57
C PHE A 100 2.96 11.55 10.11
N PRO A 101 2.75 12.83 9.77
CA PRO A 101 3.01 13.32 8.42
C PRO A 101 4.47 13.17 7.99
N LEU A 102 5.44 13.30 8.92
CA LEU A 102 6.85 13.04 8.63
C LEU A 102 7.06 11.56 8.22
N MET A 103 6.47 10.61 8.93
CA MET A 103 6.52 9.19 8.58
C MET A 103 5.93 8.93 7.19
N LEU A 104 4.81 9.59 6.82
CA LEU A 104 4.22 9.46 5.49
C LEU A 104 5.18 9.95 4.39
N LEU A 105 5.82 11.10 4.57
CA LEU A 105 6.77 11.65 3.61
C LEU A 105 8.02 10.76 3.47
N MET A 106 8.53 10.27 4.60
CA MET A 106 9.68 9.35 4.60
C MET A 106 9.34 8.04 3.89
N HIS A 107 8.16 7.47 4.19
CA HIS A 107 7.74 6.23 3.54
C HIS A 107 7.49 6.41 2.04
N ASP A 108 6.80 7.47 1.64
CA ASP A 108 6.56 7.75 0.22
C ASP A 108 7.87 7.91 -0.57
N THR A 109 8.86 8.58 0.05
CA THR A 109 10.20 8.72 -0.52
C THR A 109 10.91 7.37 -0.61
N TYR A 110 10.95 6.61 0.49
CA TYR A 110 11.53 5.27 0.52
C TYR A 110 10.88 4.34 -0.51
N PHE A 111 9.56 4.27 -0.49
CA PHE A 111 8.77 3.43 -1.38
C PHE A 111 9.04 3.75 -2.84
N TYR A 112 8.99 5.02 -3.23
CA TYR A 112 9.25 5.43 -4.61
C TYR A 112 10.60 4.92 -5.12
N TRP A 113 11.66 5.14 -4.34
CA TRP A 113 13.01 4.74 -4.77
C TRP A 113 13.21 3.23 -4.73
N ALA A 114 12.76 2.55 -3.68
CA ALA A 114 12.81 1.09 -3.58
C ALA A 114 12.02 0.43 -4.73
N HIS A 115 10.79 0.88 -4.98
CA HIS A 115 9.92 0.40 -6.04
C HIS A 115 10.53 0.62 -7.43
N ARG A 116 11.04 1.81 -7.69
CA ARG A 116 11.73 2.12 -8.95
C ARG A 116 12.98 1.25 -9.16
N ILE A 117 13.75 0.99 -8.10
CA ILE A 117 14.91 0.08 -8.15
C ILE A 117 14.47 -1.35 -8.42
N MET A 118 13.41 -1.84 -7.79
CA MET A 118 12.86 -3.17 -8.03
C MET A 118 12.35 -3.35 -9.47
N HIS A 119 12.00 -2.26 -10.17
CA HIS A 119 11.68 -2.26 -11.59
C HIS A 119 12.89 -2.28 -12.52
N HIS A 120 14.12 -2.24 -11.99
CA HIS A 120 15.32 -2.41 -12.81
C HIS A 120 15.31 -3.80 -13.47
N PRO A 121 15.63 -3.95 -14.77
CA PRO A 121 15.50 -5.22 -15.52
C PRO A 121 16.13 -6.44 -14.84
N TRP A 122 17.22 -6.27 -14.11
CA TRP A 122 17.90 -7.34 -13.41
C TRP A 122 17.18 -7.79 -12.13
N LEU A 123 16.50 -6.87 -11.44
CA LEU A 123 15.82 -7.14 -10.18
C LEU A 123 14.35 -7.52 -10.37
N PHE A 124 13.70 -6.97 -11.38
CA PHE A 124 12.26 -7.10 -11.58
C PHE A 124 11.79 -8.57 -11.56
N LYS A 125 12.43 -9.42 -12.36
CA LYS A 125 12.03 -10.83 -12.45
C LYS A 125 12.25 -11.60 -11.15
N MET A 126 13.24 -11.23 -10.38
CA MET A 126 13.65 -11.92 -9.15
C MET A 126 12.86 -11.42 -7.94
N VAL A 127 12.56 -10.13 -7.86
CA VAL A 127 12.01 -9.50 -6.66
C VAL A 127 10.54 -9.13 -6.85
N HIS A 128 10.15 -8.48 -7.94
CA HIS A 128 8.89 -7.75 -8.07
C HIS A 128 7.89 -8.35 -9.06
N LEU A 129 8.31 -9.29 -9.92
CA LEU A 129 7.41 -9.93 -10.90
C LEU A 129 6.20 -10.64 -10.28
N VAL A 130 6.36 -11.20 -9.07
CA VAL A 130 5.26 -11.90 -8.37
C VAL A 130 4.11 -10.94 -8.13
N HIS A 131 4.40 -9.74 -7.65
CA HIS A 131 3.44 -8.68 -7.43
C HIS A 131 2.76 -8.26 -8.75
N HIS A 132 3.54 -8.06 -9.78
CA HIS A 132 3.06 -7.69 -11.11
C HIS A 132 2.34 -8.78 -11.90
N ARG A 133 2.33 -10.04 -11.44
CA ARG A 133 1.40 -11.05 -11.97
C ARG A 133 -0.06 -10.67 -11.75
N SER A 134 -0.35 -9.79 -10.80
CA SER A 134 -1.64 -9.14 -10.62
C SER A 134 -1.79 -7.93 -11.55
N THR A 135 -1.78 -8.15 -12.87
CA THR A 135 -1.94 -7.08 -13.88
C THR A 135 -3.30 -6.36 -13.80
N ASN A 136 -4.27 -6.97 -13.17
CA ASN A 136 -5.57 -6.40 -12.82
C ASN A 136 -5.82 -6.73 -11.34
N PRO A 137 -5.20 -6.01 -10.41
CA PRO A 137 -5.18 -6.36 -9.01
C PRO A 137 -6.55 -6.29 -8.35
N SER A 138 -6.70 -7.02 -7.25
CA SER A 138 -7.82 -6.92 -6.33
C SER A 138 -7.33 -6.42 -4.95
N PRO A 139 -8.23 -6.12 -3.99
CA PRO A 139 -7.85 -5.77 -2.62
C PRO A 139 -6.88 -6.75 -1.96
N TRP A 140 -6.94 -8.02 -2.35
CA TRP A 140 -6.04 -9.07 -1.85
C TRP A 140 -4.59 -8.93 -2.34
N ALA A 141 -4.36 -8.16 -3.43
CA ALA A 141 -3.01 -7.94 -3.96
C ALA A 141 -2.16 -6.99 -3.11
N ALA A 142 -2.76 -6.26 -2.16
CA ALA A 142 -2.08 -5.24 -1.36
C ALA A 142 -0.81 -5.74 -0.65
N TYR A 143 -0.73 -7.02 -0.30
CA TYR A 143 0.46 -7.66 0.28
C TYR A 143 0.96 -8.85 -0.54
N ALA A 144 0.52 -9.02 -1.78
CA ALA A 144 0.92 -10.15 -2.63
C ALA A 144 2.34 -9.98 -3.18
N PHE A 145 3.34 -9.99 -2.29
CA PHE A 145 4.75 -9.74 -2.59
C PHE A 145 5.56 -11.04 -2.69
N HIS A 146 6.62 -11.01 -3.48
CA HIS A 146 7.69 -11.98 -3.37
C HIS A 146 8.40 -11.84 -2.01
N PRO A 147 8.93 -12.90 -1.38
CA PRO A 147 9.60 -12.78 -0.08
C PRO A 147 10.68 -11.70 -0.01
N LEU A 148 11.50 -11.56 -1.05
CA LEU A 148 12.54 -10.51 -1.11
C LEU A 148 11.93 -9.11 -1.16
N GLU A 149 10.84 -8.92 -1.89
CA GLU A 149 10.09 -7.68 -1.91
C GLU A 149 9.48 -7.38 -0.54
N ALA A 150 8.85 -8.37 0.10
CA ALA A 150 8.29 -8.19 1.45
C ALA A 150 9.38 -7.79 2.48
N ILE A 151 10.61 -8.31 2.34
CA ILE A 151 11.74 -7.85 3.17
C ILE A 151 12.04 -6.38 2.87
N VAL A 152 12.18 -5.97 1.61
CA VAL A 152 12.42 -4.57 1.23
C VAL A 152 11.31 -3.68 1.78
N GLU A 153 10.04 -4.03 1.56
CA GLU A 153 8.90 -3.24 2.05
C GLU A 153 8.87 -3.13 3.59
N SER A 154 9.31 -4.16 4.30
CA SER A 154 9.37 -4.14 5.77
C SER A 154 10.48 -3.25 6.34
N MET A 155 11.50 -2.88 5.55
CA MET A 155 12.63 -2.07 6.02
C MET A 155 12.23 -0.67 6.46
N ILE A 156 11.12 -0.14 6.00
CA ILE A 156 10.62 1.15 6.50
C ILE A 156 10.37 1.15 8.00
N PHE A 157 9.95 0.02 8.58
CA PHE A 157 9.80 -0.12 10.03
C PHE A 157 11.14 0.07 10.74
N VAL A 158 12.19 -0.56 10.22
CA VAL A 158 13.56 -0.42 10.75
C VAL A 158 14.04 1.02 10.60
N ILE A 159 13.87 1.61 9.39
CA ILE A 159 14.28 2.99 9.12
C ILE A 159 13.65 3.94 10.14
N PHE A 160 12.35 3.86 10.40
CA PHE A 160 11.69 4.72 11.39
C PHE A 160 12.35 4.60 12.77
N LEU A 161 12.56 3.39 13.25
CA LEU A 161 13.06 3.15 14.60
C LEU A 161 14.52 3.59 14.82
N PHE A 162 15.27 3.84 13.75
CA PHE A 162 16.66 4.29 13.87
C PHE A 162 16.89 5.74 13.39
N THR A 163 15.86 6.41 12.85
CA THR A 163 16.05 7.74 12.26
C THR A 163 15.24 8.84 12.92
N ILE A 164 14.06 8.53 13.45
CA ILE A 164 13.15 9.50 14.08
C ILE A 164 12.54 8.94 15.35
N PRO A 165 12.28 9.77 16.39
CA PRO A 165 11.52 9.31 17.56
C PRO A 165 10.11 8.83 17.17
N VAL A 166 9.79 7.57 17.48
CA VAL A 166 8.51 6.95 17.10
C VAL A 166 7.77 6.40 18.30
N HIS A 167 6.54 6.88 18.48
CA HIS A 167 5.63 6.38 19.52
C HIS A 167 4.85 5.15 19.04
N SER A 168 4.45 4.27 19.96
CA SER A 168 3.63 3.09 19.64
C SER A 168 2.35 3.41 18.87
N VAL A 169 1.68 4.53 19.21
CA VAL A 169 0.47 5.02 18.53
C VAL A 169 0.76 5.41 17.08
N HIS A 170 1.93 6.02 16.80
CA HIS A 170 2.34 6.34 15.43
C HIS A 170 2.48 5.07 14.59
N LEU A 171 3.19 4.04 15.10
CA LEU A 171 3.35 2.78 14.39
C LEU A 171 2.01 2.12 14.09
N MET A 172 1.13 2.06 15.09
CA MET A 172 -0.19 1.45 14.92
C MET A 172 -0.99 2.13 13.80
N TRP A 173 -1.17 3.46 13.89
CA TRP A 173 -1.98 4.19 12.90
C TRP A 173 -1.31 4.31 11.55
N PHE A 174 0.02 4.40 11.52
CA PHE A 174 0.77 4.46 10.27
C PHE A 174 0.56 3.19 9.44
N PHE A 175 0.72 2.00 10.04
CA PHE A 175 0.56 0.74 9.29
C PHE A 175 -0.90 0.46 8.92
N VAL A 176 -1.87 0.86 9.74
CA VAL A 176 -3.29 0.82 9.37
C VAL A 176 -3.55 1.74 8.17
N PHE A 177 -3.10 3.00 8.22
CA PHE A 177 -3.27 3.96 7.13
C PHE A 177 -2.59 3.49 5.84
N SER A 178 -1.33 3.04 5.96
CA SER A 178 -0.55 2.52 4.83
C SER A 178 -1.27 1.34 4.15
N LEU A 179 -1.77 0.40 4.94
CA LEU A 179 -2.50 -0.74 4.40
C LEU A 179 -3.82 -0.33 3.74
N VAL A 180 -4.60 0.56 4.35
CA VAL A 180 -5.85 1.08 3.75
C VAL A 180 -5.55 1.73 2.39
N TYR A 181 -4.49 2.55 2.33
CA TYR A 181 -4.11 3.23 1.09
C TYR A 181 -3.60 2.25 0.02
N ASN A 182 -2.84 1.25 0.43
CA ASN A 182 -2.35 0.19 -0.44
C ASN A 182 -3.51 -0.68 -0.99
N VAL A 183 -4.47 -1.06 -0.14
CA VAL A 183 -5.71 -1.74 -0.56
C VAL A 183 -6.50 -0.87 -1.54
N TYR A 184 -6.59 0.44 -1.31
CA TYR A 184 -7.22 1.37 -2.25
C TYR A 184 -6.49 1.42 -3.59
N GLY A 185 -5.16 1.49 -3.60
CA GLY A 185 -4.36 1.44 -4.83
C GLY A 185 -4.67 0.18 -5.67
N HIS A 186 -4.78 -0.97 -5.02
CA HIS A 186 -5.08 -2.26 -5.63
C HIS A 186 -6.58 -2.54 -5.83
N LEU A 187 -7.47 -1.60 -5.45
CA LEU A 187 -8.91 -1.83 -5.49
C LEU A 187 -9.43 -2.18 -6.89
N GLY A 188 -8.79 -1.69 -7.95
CA GLY A 188 -9.25 -1.85 -9.32
C GLY A 188 -10.51 -1.07 -9.65
N PHE A 189 -10.93 -0.17 -8.76
CA PHE A 189 -12.03 0.78 -8.91
C PHE A 189 -11.57 2.16 -8.45
N GLU A 190 -11.94 3.20 -9.19
CA GLU A 190 -11.60 4.56 -8.83
C GLU A 190 -12.73 5.23 -8.04
N ILE A 191 -12.47 5.52 -6.77
CA ILE A 191 -13.46 6.09 -5.86
C ILE A 191 -13.45 7.62 -5.80
N TYR A 192 -12.33 8.27 -6.13
CA TYR A 192 -12.27 9.73 -6.13
C TYR A 192 -13.23 10.36 -7.16
N PRO A 193 -13.71 11.59 -6.94
CA PRO A 193 -14.66 12.26 -7.83
C PRO A 193 -13.99 12.69 -9.15
N LYS A 194 -14.82 13.04 -10.14
CA LYS A 194 -14.37 13.64 -11.41
C LYS A 194 -13.58 14.93 -11.13
N GLY A 195 -12.47 15.11 -11.83
CA GLY A 195 -11.58 16.27 -11.70
C GLY A 195 -10.64 16.23 -10.49
N PHE A 196 -10.67 15.17 -9.68
CA PHE A 196 -9.77 15.03 -8.53
C PHE A 196 -8.30 15.08 -8.96
N ASN A 197 -7.93 14.38 -10.04
CA ASN A 197 -6.57 14.32 -10.59
C ASN A 197 -6.01 15.68 -11.05
N LYS A 198 -6.88 16.70 -11.22
CA LYS A 198 -6.50 18.03 -11.74
C LYS A 198 -6.63 19.15 -10.71
N ASN A 199 -7.34 18.94 -9.60
CA ASN A 199 -7.47 19.98 -8.59
C ASN A 199 -6.12 20.19 -7.84
N TRP A 200 -6.01 21.32 -7.12
CA TRP A 200 -4.77 21.74 -6.47
C TRP A 200 -4.21 20.73 -5.46
N PHE A 201 -5.05 19.96 -4.80
CA PHE A 201 -4.70 18.93 -3.82
C PHE A 201 -4.57 17.55 -4.48
N GLY A 202 -5.63 17.11 -5.15
CA GLY A 202 -5.71 15.75 -5.70
C GLY A 202 -4.67 15.44 -6.77
N ARG A 203 -4.17 16.47 -7.48
CA ARG A 203 -3.07 16.29 -8.45
C ARG A 203 -1.81 15.70 -7.84
N TRP A 204 -1.62 15.87 -6.54
CA TRP A 204 -0.47 15.37 -5.80
C TRP A 204 -0.70 13.99 -5.16
N MET A 205 -1.95 13.53 -5.12
CA MET A 205 -2.32 12.25 -4.54
C MET A 205 -2.23 11.14 -5.58
N ASN A 206 -1.71 9.99 -5.17
CA ASN A 206 -1.78 8.80 -6.01
C ASN A 206 -3.22 8.25 -6.01
N THR A 207 -3.65 7.65 -7.12
CA THR A 207 -5.02 7.15 -7.30
C THR A 207 -5.01 5.67 -7.68
N SER A 208 -6.15 5.00 -7.50
CA SER A 208 -6.29 3.62 -7.95
C SER A 208 -6.10 3.49 -9.47
N VAL A 209 -6.49 4.48 -10.27
CA VAL A 209 -6.17 4.53 -11.72
C VAL A 209 -4.67 4.55 -11.94
N SER A 210 -3.94 5.43 -11.25
CA SER A 210 -2.49 5.56 -11.40
C SER A 210 -1.77 4.23 -11.11
N HIS A 211 -2.10 3.61 -9.98
CA HIS A 211 -1.48 2.35 -9.58
C HIS A 211 -1.92 1.16 -10.44
N ASN A 212 -3.17 1.13 -10.90
CA ASN A 212 -3.66 0.11 -11.84
C ASN A 212 -2.95 0.18 -13.20
N LEU A 213 -2.71 1.39 -13.73
CA LEU A 213 -1.90 1.59 -14.94
C LEU A 213 -0.47 1.09 -14.74
N HIS A 214 0.12 1.32 -13.56
CA HIS A 214 1.43 0.78 -13.21
C HIS A 214 1.44 -0.75 -13.27
N HIS A 215 0.47 -1.43 -12.66
CA HIS A 215 0.33 -2.89 -12.72
C HIS A 215 0.09 -3.42 -14.13
N GLN A 216 -0.63 -2.67 -14.95
CA GLN A 216 -0.96 -3.08 -16.32
C GLN A 216 0.25 -2.96 -17.27
N TYR A 217 1.08 -1.94 -17.11
CA TYR A 217 2.15 -1.60 -18.05
C TYR A 217 3.56 -1.75 -17.50
N PHE A 218 3.73 -1.99 -16.20
CA PHE A 218 5.00 -2.24 -15.51
C PHE A 218 5.98 -1.06 -15.56
N LYS A 219 5.56 0.13 -15.97
CA LYS A 219 6.43 1.29 -16.17
C LYS A 219 5.74 2.59 -15.78
N GLY A 220 6.41 3.40 -14.97
CA GLY A 220 5.93 4.68 -14.45
C GLY A 220 4.94 4.51 -13.29
N ASN A 221 4.57 5.62 -12.65
CA ASN A 221 3.67 5.69 -11.50
C ASN A 221 4.16 4.82 -10.32
N TYR A 222 5.39 5.08 -9.88
CA TYR A 222 6.05 4.29 -8.82
C TYR A 222 5.69 4.75 -7.39
N GLY A 223 5.05 5.92 -7.23
CA GLY A 223 4.67 6.48 -5.92
C GLY A 223 3.60 5.65 -5.21
N LEU A 224 3.59 5.73 -3.87
CA LEU A 224 2.59 5.05 -3.04
C LEU A 224 1.43 5.99 -2.70
N TYR A 225 1.69 7.04 -1.92
CA TYR A 225 0.67 8.00 -1.47
C TYR A 225 0.55 9.19 -2.40
N PHE A 226 1.69 9.66 -2.91
CA PHE A 226 1.79 10.91 -3.64
C PHE A 226 2.38 10.71 -5.04
N THR A 227 2.02 11.60 -5.95
CA THR A 227 2.63 11.67 -7.30
C THR A 227 3.84 12.60 -7.34
N VAL A 228 4.32 13.08 -6.19
CA VAL A 228 5.40 14.07 -6.08
C VAL A 228 6.67 13.57 -6.78
N TRP A 229 7.15 12.39 -6.38
CA TRP A 229 8.35 11.80 -6.98
C TRP A 229 8.17 11.45 -8.44
N ASP A 230 7.00 10.92 -8.82
CA ASP A 230 6.71 10.62 -10.22
C ASP A 230 6.73 11.87 -11.11
N ARG A 231 6.25 13.00 -10.60
CA ARG A 231 6.31 14.29 -11.30
C ARG A 231 7.72 14.85 -11.38
N LEU A 232 8.45 14.86 -10.26
CA LEU A 232 9.83 15.39 -10.20
C LEU A 232 10.79 14.58 -11.07
N MET A 233 10.62 13.27 -11.13
CA MET A 233 11.51 12.36 -11.85
C MET A 233 11.02 12.01 -13.26
N GLY A 234 9.91 12.62 -13.72
CA GLY A 234 9.35 12.39 -15.06
C GLY A 234 8.83 10.97 -15.28
N THR A 235 8.41 10.27 -14.20
CA THR A 235 7.91 8.91 -14.27
C THR A 235 6.38 8.81 -14.15
N LEU A 236 5.68 9.94 -14.00
CA LEU A 236 4.22 9.96 -14.12
C LEU A 236 3.84 9.60 -15.56
N ARG A 237 2.99 8.60 -15.70
CA ARG A 237 2.57 8.14 -17.04
C ARG A 237 1.81 9.23 -17.79
N PRO A 238 2.09 9.46 -19.07
CA PRO A 238 1.44 10.51 -19.87
C PRO A 238 -0.05 10.23 -20.13
N ASP A 239 -0.48 8.98 -20.05
CA ASP A 239 -1.87 8.56 -20.24
C ASP A 239 -2.71 8.57 -18.96
N TYR A 240 -2.11 8.92 -17.79
CA TYR A 240 -2.79 8.89 -16.49
C TYR A 240 -4.03 9.77 -16.46
N ASP A 241 -3.90 11.07 -16.80
CA ASP A 241 -5.01 12.01 -16.71
C ASP A 241 -6.14 11.64 -17.67
N ASN A 242 -5.81 11.23 -18.90
CA ASN A 242 -6.80 10.79 -19.88
C ASN A 242 -7.53 9.51 -19.43
N SER A 243 -6.81 8.58 -18.82
CA SER A 243 -7.39 7.33 -18.29
C SER A 243 -8.35 7.62 -17.14
N PHE A 244 -7.97 8.51 -16.22
CA PHE A 244 -8.81 8.94 -15.10
C PHE A 244 -10.08 9.61 -15.61
N ASP A 245 -9.96 10.60 -16.50
CA ASP A 245 -11.09 11.37 -17.05
C ASP A 245 -12.04 10.48 -17.86
N SER A 246 -11.51 9.61 -18.71
CA SER A 246 -12.31 8.66 -19.50
C SER A 246 -13.13 7.72 -18.61
N LEU A 247 -12.54 7.24 -17.52
CA LEU A 247 -13.24 6.42 -16.54
C LEU A 247 -14.41 7.22 -15.89
N LYS A 248 -14.17 8.49 -15.56
CA LYS A 248 -15.17 9.37 -14.91
C LYS A 248 -16.28 9.88 -15.84
N GLN A 249 -16.15 9.65 -17.14
CA GLN A 249 -17.21 9.91 -18.13
C GLN A 249 -18.19 8.73 -18.28
N ARG A 250 -17.88 7.54 -17.75
CA ARG A 250 -18.76 6.38 -17.86
C ARG A 250 -20.07 6.63 -17.10
N LYS A 251 -21.19 6.31 -17.75
CA LYS A 251 -22.54 6.44 -17.16
C LYS A 251 -22.76 5.39 -16.06
N LYS A 252 -23.45 5.77 -15.01
CA LYS A 252 -23.95 4.82 -14.00
C LYS A 252 -24.91 3.83 -14.67
N PRO A 253 -24.87 2.54 -14.32
CA PRO A 253 -25.91 1.61 -14.72
C PRO A 253 -27.29 2.13 -14.27
N GLN A 254 -28.28 2.00 -15.13
CA GLN A 254 -29.66 2.28 -14.71
C GLN A 254 -30.10 1.20 -13.71
N PRO A 255 -30.94 1.52 -12.72
CA PRO A 255 -31.54 0.52 -11.87
C PRO A 255 -32.26 -0.51 -12.75
N GLU A 256 -32.04 -1.79 -12.50
CA GLU A 256 -32.87 -2.85 -13.11
C GLU A 256 -34.31 -2.61 -12.55
N THR A 257 -35.25 -2.22 -13.44
CA THR A 257 -36.69 -2.06 -13.14
C THR A 257 -37.30 -3.40 -12.82
#